data_ad0d4f428efe64883b7e9b4d6d179764
#
_entry.id   ad0d4f428efe64883b7e9b4d6d179764
#
_cell.length_a   1.000
_cell.length_b   1.000
_cell.length_c   1.000
_cell.angle_alpha   90.00
_cell.angle_beta   90.00
_cell.angle_gamma   90.00
#
_symmetry.space_group_name_H-M   'P 1'
#
loop_
_entity.id
_entity.type
_entity.pdbx_description
1 polymer ?
#
loop_
_entity_poly.entity_id
_entity_poly.type
_entity_poly.pdbx_seq_one_letter_code
_entity_poly.pdbx_strand_id
1 'polypeptide(L)'
;MNLINITMRMLPGVIIAMSLSACQQPVTKQRDSVANLCQPSKDPDSKSCHWTNQMQPVLNRQFSDAARYAGQQCLVRMEWQPHSRHYAVTQTQGDEALCLRAWQLVAQTRDLPPPPEPGQPAWFGFAPRG
;
A
#
# COMPACT_ATOMS: atom_id res chain seq x y z
N MET A 1 12.17 38.15 71.49
CA MET A 1 11.03 37.57 70.68
C MET A 1 11.36 37.57 69.23
N ASN A 2 11.70 36.45 68.75
CA ASN A 2 12.12 36.32 67.36
C ASN A 2 10.92 35.91 66.53
N LEU A 3 10.43 36.86 65.77
CA LEU A 3 9.48 36.56 64.73
C LEU A 3 10.24 35.95 63.59
N ILE A 4 10.11 34.67 63.49
CA ILE A 4 10.63 33.92 62.33
C ILE A 4 9.69 34.20 61.13
N ASN A 5 10.13 35.13 60.32
CA ASN A 5 9.50 35.32 59.04
C ASN A 5 9.81 34.11 58.17
N ILE A 6 8.91 33.18 58.16
CA ILE A 6 8.93 32.13 57.17
C ILE A 6 8.41 32.74 55.89
N THR A 7 9.29 33.26 55.09
CA THR A 7 9.00 33.59 53.71
C THR A 7 8.87 32.30 52.96
N MET A 8 7.65 31.89 52.84
CA MET A 8 7.27 30.78 51.98
C MET A 8 7.53 31.22 50.55
N ARG A 9 8.71 30.87 50.05
CA ARG A 9 9.01 31.01 48.62
C ARG A 9 8.17 30.00 47.88
N MET A 10 7.08 30.45 47.29
CA MET A 10 6.39 29.73 46.26
C MET A 10 7.31 29.66 45.05
N LEU A 11 7.84 28.49 44.84
CA LEU A 11 8.46 28.14 43.58
C LEU A 11 7.38 28.11 42.51
N PRO A 12 7.49 28.88 41.46
CA PRO A 12 6.58 28.70 40.33
C PRO A 12 6.86 27.34 39.73
N GLY A 13 5.88 26.49 39.80
CA GLY A 13 5.93 25.22 39.11
C GLY A 13 6.12 25.49 37.62
N VAL A 14 7.26 25.10 37.11
CA VAL A 14 7.49 25.09 35.69
C VAL A 14 6.61 23.96 35.12
N ILE A 15 5.48 24.35 34.61
CA ILE A 15 4.68 23.43 33.81
C ILE A 15 5.43 23.29 32.50
N ILE A 16 6.21 22.21 32.40
CA ILE A 16 6.75 21.80 31.13
C ILE A 16 5.57 21.24 30.37
N ALA A 17 4.96 22.07 29.57
CA ALA A 17 4.03 21.61 28.54
C ALA A 17 4.85 20.76 27.58
N MET A 18 4.86 19.46 27.78
CA MET A 18 5.30 18.54 26.76
C MET A 18 4.31 18.67 25.60
N SER A 19 4.63 19.53 24.67
CA SER A 19 3.98 19.50 23.38
C SER A 19 4.34 18.15 22.75
N LEU A 20 3.43 17.21 22.87
CA LEU A 20 3.42 16.04 22.02
C LEU A 20 3.19 16.56 20.61
N SER A 21 4.27 16.88 19.93
CA SER A 21 4.23 17.00 18.50
C SER A 21 3.92 15.61 17.97
N ALA A 22 2.65 15.32 17.81
CA ALA A 22 2.23 14.19 17.02
C ALA A 22 2.90 14.38 15.66
N CYS A 23 3.84 13.52 15.34
CA CYS A 23 4.33 13.41 13.99
C CYS A 23 3.16 13.02 13.13
N GLN A 24 2.43 14.00 12.64
CA GLN A 24 1.52 13.81 11.55
C GLN A 24 2.40 13.55 10.35
N GLN A 25 2.60 12.28 10.07
CA GLN A 25 3.12 11.89 8.77
C GLN A 25 2.20 12.52 7.72
N PRO A 26 2.77 13.21 6.72
CA PRO A 26 1.95 13.71 5.65
C PRO A 26 1.14 12.54 5.10
N VAL A 27 -0.17 12.67 5.18
CA VAL A 27 -1.07 11.71 4.57
C VAL A 27 -0.77 11.77 3.08
N THR A 28 0.03 10.83 2.61
CA THR A 28 0.19 10.63 1.18
C THR A 28 -1.18 10.30 0.63
N LYS A 29 -1.68 11.15 -0.24
CA LYS A 29 -3.06 11.13 -0.75
C LYS A 29 -3.39 9.91 -1.59
N GLN A 30 -2.45 9.01 -1.80
CA GLN A 30 -2.66 7.77 -2.51
C GLN A 30 -2.60 6.62 -1.52
N ARG A 31 -3.77 6.12 -1.20
CA ARG A 31 -3.90 4.83 -0.57
C ARG A 31 -3.56 3.79 -1.63
N ASP A 32 -2.37 3.24 -1.53
CA ASP A 32 -1.98 2.16 -2.42
C ASP A 32 -2.84 0.94 -2.08
N SER A 33 -3.79 0.67 -2.93
CA SER A 33 -4.64 -0.52 -2.85
C SER A 33 -3.93 -1.77 -3.38
N VAL A 34 -2.81 -1.56 -4.03
CA VAL A 34 -2.03 -2.57 -4.70
C VAL A 34 -0.64 -2.58 -4.11
N ALA A 35 -0.18 -3.74 -3.67
CA ALA A 35 1.14 -3.87 -3.09
C ALA A 35 2.23 -3.60 -4.12
N ASN A 36 3.18 -2.76 -3.75
CA ASN A 36 4.37 -2.59 -4.56
C ASN A 36 5.34 -3.75 -4.28
N LEU A 37 5.41 -4.71 -5.18
CA LEU A 37 6.33 -5.83 -5.10
C LEU A 37 7.78 -5.42 -5.35
N CYS A 38 7.99 -4.21 -5.84
CA CYS A 38 9.31 -3.60 -5.97
C CYS A 38 9.69 -2.90 -4.68
N GLN A 39 9.93 -3.64 -3.64
CA GLN A 39 10.51 -3.08 -2.42
C GLN A 39 11.93 -2.56 -2.73
N PRO A 40 12.34 -1.44 -2.13
CA PRO A 40 13.58 -0.75 -2.51
C PRO A 40 14.87 -1.53 -2.28
N SER A 41 14.77 -2.77 -1.86
CA SER A 41 15.94 -3.54 -1.40
C SER A 41 16.54 -4.49 -2.42
N LYS A 42 15.94 -4.72 -3.59
CA LYS A 42 16.46 -5.83 -4.41
C LYS A 42 16.91 -5.51 -5.81
N ASP A 43 16.34 -4.62 -6.50
CA ASP A 43 16.77 -4.15 -7.81
C ASP A 43 15.69 -3.21 -8.38
N PRO A 44 15.74 -1.91 -8.05
CA PRO A 44 14.73 -0.97 -8.50
C PRO A 44 14.71 -0.80 -10.02
N ASP A 45 15.77 -1.22 -10.72
CA ASP A 45 15.91 -1.09 -12.15
C ASP A 45 15.51 -2.36 -12.92
N SER A 46 15.02 -3.39 -12.23
CA SER A 46 14.58 -4.60 -12.91
C SER A 46 13.36 -4.35 -13.79
N LYS A 47 13.24 -5.14 -14.85
CA LYS A 47 12.07 -5.09 -15.73
C LYS A 47 10.78 -5.40 -14.99
N SER A 48 10.83 -6.30 -14.01
CA SER A 48 9.69 -6.64 -13.16
C SER A 48 9.24 -5.46 -12.31
N CYS A 49 10.18 -4.66 -11.80
CA CYS A 49 9.87 -3.44 -11.07
C CYS A 49 9.21 -2.39 -11.94
N HIS A 50 9.73 -2.16 -13.12
CA HIS A 50 9.12 -1.22 -14.05
C HIS A 50 7.69 -1.63 -14.43
N TRP A 51 7.50 -2.91 -14.69
CA TRP A 51 6.17 -3.45 -14.97
C TRP A 51 5.21 -3.26 -13.80
N THR A 52 5.61 -3.61 -12.58
CA THR A 52 4.79 -3.43 -11.37
C THR A 52 4.39 -1.96 -11.18
N ASN A 53 5.33 -1.05 -11.39
CA ASN A 53 5.08 0.39 -11.28
C ASN A 53 4.12 0.91 -12.37
N GLN A 54 4.06 0.26 -13.51
CA GLN A 54 3.09 0.57 -14.57
C GLN A 54 1.71 -0.03 -14.31
N MET A 55 1.67 -1.24 -13.76
CA MET A 55 0.42 -1.93 -13.41
C MET A 55 -0.34 -1.24 -12.28
N GLN A 56 0.39 -0.79 -11.28
CA GLN A 56 -0.16 -0.29 -10.03
C GLN A 56 -1.15 0.87 -10.21
N PRO A 57 -0.83 1.95 -10.94
CA PRO A 57 -1.77 3.07 -11.09
C PRO A 57 -3.02 2.69 -11.90
N VAL A 58 -2.89 1.80 -12.87
CA VAL A 58 -4.02 1.35 -13.67
C VAL A 58 -5.01 0.56 -12.82
N LEU A 59 -4.52 -0.40 -12.05
CA LEU A 59 -5.35 -1.20 -11.15
C LEU A 59 -5.91 -0.39 -9.99
N ASN A 60 -5.13 0.53 -9.42
CA ASN A 60 -5.62 1.41 -8.36
C ASN A 60 -6.81 2.26 -8.80
N ARG A 61 -6.82 2.76 -10.02
CA ARG A 61 -7.95 3.52 -10.55
C ARG A 61 -9.23 2.70 -10.67
N GLN A 62 -9.09 1.41 -10.95
CA GLN A 62 -10.24 0.51 -11.10
C GLN A 62 -10.71 -0.10 -9.77
N PHE A 63 -9.88 -0.02 -8.74
CA PHE A 63 -10.17 -0.61 -7.44
C PHE A 63 -10.85 0.37 -6.48
N SER A 64 -12.04 0.86 -6.86
CA SER A 64 -12.78 1.88 -6.09
C SER A 64 -13.29 1.39 -4.73
N ASP A 65 -13.50 0.09 -4.59
CA ASP A 65 -14.00 -0.56 -3.38
C ASP A 65 -12.87 -1.19 -2.53
N ALA A 66 -11.64 -0.74 -2.70
CA ALA A 66 -10.48 -1.28 -2.01
C ALA A 66 -10.59 -1.25 -0.47
N ALA A 67 -11.23 -0.23 0.08
CA ALA A 67 -11.40 -0.09 1.53
C ALA A 67 -12.18 -1.26 2.16
N ARG A 68 -13.03 -1.95 1.40
CA ARG A 68 -13.78 -3.12 1.88
C ARG A 68 -12.87 -4.32 2.17
N TYR A 69 -11.68 -4.31 1.62
CA TYR A 69 -10.69 -5.39 1.74
C TYR A 69 -9.47 -4.99 2.56
N ALA A 70 -9.59 -3.91 3.32
CA ALA A 70 -8.47 -3.40 4.13
C ALA A 70 -7.90 -4.48 5.03
N GLY A 71 -6.56 -4.60 5.03
CA GLY A 71 -5.85 -5.61 5.80
C GLY A 71 -5.76 -6.99 5.17
N GLN A 72 -6.49 -7.24 4.08
CA GLN A 72 -6.38 -8.48 3.31
C GLN A 72 -5.21 -8.42 2.34
N GLN A 73 -4.72 -9.58 1.95
CA GLN A 73 -3.64 -9.71 0.97
C GLN A 73 -3.98 -10.81 -0.04
N CYS A 74 -3.62 -10.58 -1.28
CA CYS A 74 -3.73 -11.58 -2.33
C CYS A 74 -2.60 -11.44 -3.33
N LEU A 75 -1.96 -12.55 -3.62
CA LEU A 75 -0.97 -12.67 -4.67
C LEU A 75 -1.62 -13.38 -5.87
N VAL A 76 -1.52 -12.75 -7.03
CA VAL A 76 -2.18 -13.22 -8.27
C VAL A 76 -1.13 -13.61 -9.28
N ARG A 77 -1.20 -14.84 -9.76
CA ARG A 77 -0.42 -15.31 -10.90
C ARG A 77 -1.24 -15.12 -12.17
N MET A 78 -0.66 -14.47 -13.15
CA MET A 78 -1.35 -14.17 -14.38
C MET A 78 -0.50 -14.46 -15.61
N GLU A 79 -1.17 -14.77 -16.71
CA GLU A 79 -0.57 -15.04 -18.00
C GLU A 79 -1.11 -14.07 -19.05
N TRP A 80 -0.19 -13.50 -19.83
CA TRP A 80 -0.54 -12.58 -20.89
C TRP A 80 -1.11 -13.31 -22.09
N GLN A 81 -2.24 -12.82 -22.58
CA GLN A 81 -2.91 -13.32 -23.78
C GLN A 81 -2.64 -12.33 -24.93
N PRO A 82 -1.68 -12.62 -25.83
CA PRO A 82 -1.28 -11.63 -26.84
C PRO A 82 -2.39 -11.27 -27.82
N HIS A 83 -3.26 -12.20 -28.16
CA HIS A 83 -4.34 -11.97 -29.11
C HIS A 83 -5.43 -11.04 -28.58
N SER A 84 -5.78 -11.18 -27.33
CA SER A 84 -6.81 -10.36 -26.66
C SER A 84 -6.21 -9.19 -25.88
N ARG A 85 -4.89 -9.17 -25.70
CA ARG A 85 -4.14 -8.14 -24.99
C ARG A 85 -4.65 -7.91 -23.58
N HIS A 86 -4.89 -8.98 -22.86
CA HIS A 86 -5.22 -8.94 -21.44
C HIS A 86 -4.66 -10.15 -20.71
N TYR A 87 -4.75 -10.13 -19.40
CA TYR A 87 -4.25 -11.20 -18.55
C TYR A 87 -5.33 -12.21 -18.23
N ALA A 88 -4.96 -13.48 -18.24
CA ALA A 88 -5.71 -14.55 -17.62
C ALA A 88 -5.12 -14.86 -16.25
N VAL A 89 -5.94 -14.85 -15.21
CA VAL A 89 -5.51 -15.26 -13.87
C VAL A 89 -5.50 -16.79 -13.80
N THR A 90 -4.37 -17.35 -13.40
CA THR A 90 -4.17 -18.80 -13.34
C THR A 90 -4.07 -19.33 -11.93
N GLN A 91 -3.71 -18.50 -10.97
CA GLN A 91 -3.56 -18.89 -9.56
C GLN A 91 -3.71 -17.68 -8.66
N THR A 92 -4.27 -17.88 -7.48
CA THR A 92 -4.30 -16.89 -6.41
C THR A 92 -3.85 -17.50 -5.10
N GLN A 93 -3.20 -16.68 -4.25
CA GLN A 93 -2.77 -17.05 -2.91
C GLN A 93 -3.09 -15.92 -1.95
N GLY A 94 -3.83 -16.20 -0.89
CA GLY A 94 -4.14 -15.22 0.13
C GLY A 94 -5.60 -15.25 0.58
N ASP A 95 -6.12 -14.10 1.00
CA ASP A 95 -7.48 -13.96 1.48
C ASP A 95 -8.49 -14.14 0.33
N GLU A 96 -9.41 -15.06 0.51
CA GLU A 96 -10.33 -15.50 -0.54
C GLU A 96 -11.16 -14.35 -1.12
N ALA A 97 -11.73 -13.50 -0.27
CA ALA A 97 -12.57 -12.39 -0.71
C ALA A 97 -11.79 -11.41 -1.58
N LEU A 98 -10.60 -11.02 -1.16
CA LEU A 98 -9.74 -10.16 -1.95
C LEU A 98 -9.26 -10.85 -3.21
N CYS A 99 -8.90 -12.12 -3.15
CA CYS A 99 -8.44 -12.88 -4.32
C CYS A 99 -9.51 -12.96 -5.40
N LEU A 100 -10.77 -13.16 -5.03
CA LEU A 100 -11.88 -13.12 -5.98
C LEU A 100 -12.04 -11.73 -6.61
N ARG A 101 -11.94 -10.68 -5.81
CA ARG A 101 -12.02 -9.30 -6.30
C ARG A 101 -10.82 -8.96 -7.22
N ALA A 102 -9.63 -9.37 -6.83
CA ALA A 102 -8.42 -9.18 -7.64
C ALA A 102 -8.53 -9.88 -8.99
N TRP A 103 -9.06 -11.09 -9.01
CA TRP A 103 -9.34 -11.81 -10.24
C TRP A 103 -10.25 -11.01 -11.17
N GLN A 104 -11.35 -10.48 -10.65
CA GLN A 104 -12.28 -9.66 -11.42
C GLN A 104 -11.62 -8.39 -11.96
N LEU A 105 -10.83 -7.71 -11.12
CA LEU A 105 -10.12 -6.50 -11.52
C LEU A 105 -9.17 -6.75 -12.68
N VAL A 106 -8.36 -7.79 -12.60
CA VAL A 106 -7.42 -8.14 -13.65
C VAL A 106 -8.16 -8.53 -14.95
N ALA A 107 -9.22 -9.31 -14.83
CA ALA A 107 -10.00 -9.76 -15.98
C ALA A 107 -10.76 -8.62 -16.67
N GLN A 108 -11.22 -7.63 -15.93
CA GLN A 108 -12.05 -6.53 -16.42
C GLN A 108 -11.24 -5.29 -16.83
N THR A 109 -10.02 -5.13 -16.31
CA THR A 109 -9.21 -3.96 -16.59
C THR A 109 -8.59 -4.06 -17.97
N ARG A 110 -8.89 -3.08 -18.80
CA ARG A 110 -8.25 -2.89 -20.09
C ARG A 110 -7.02 -2.01 -19.95
N ASP A 111 -6.16 -2.02 -20.94
CA ASP A 111 -4.96 -1.18 -21.01
C ASP A 111 -3.89 -1.50 -19.97
N LEU A 112 -3.91 -2.70 -19.43
CA LEU A 112 -2.79 -3.18 -18.64
C LEU A 112 -1.56 -3.39 -19.51
N PRO A 113 -0.37 -2.99 -19.06
CA PRO A 113 0.85 -3.18 -19.81
C PRO A 113 1.18 -4.68 -19.96
N PRO A 114 1.79 -5.07 -21.07
CA PRO A 114 2.28 -6.44 -21.24
C PRO A 114 3.34 -6.79 -20.18
N PRO A 115 3.53 -8.08 -19.87
CA PRO A 115 4.51 -8.48 -18.87
C PRO A 115 5.94 -8.21 -19.34
N PRO A 116 6.91 -8.14 -18.40
CA PRO A 116 8.30 -7.88 -18.75
C PRO A 116 8.90 -8.98 -19.62
N GLU A 117 8.44 -10.21 -19.47
CA GLU A 117 8.86 -11.35 -20.27
C GLU A 117 7.64 -12.07 -20.85
N PRO A 118 7.27 -11.78 -22.11
CA PRO A 118 6.18 -12.48 -22.78
C PRO A 118 6.43 -14.01 -22.79
N GLY A 119 5.39 -14.77 -22.50
CA GLY A 119 5.48 -16.23 -22.40
C GLY A 119 5.84 -16.74 -21.00
N GLN A 120 6.19 -15.86 -20.06
CA GLN A 120 6.39 -16.19 -18.65
C GLN A 120 5.20 -15.70 -17.83
N PRO A 121 4.76 -16.48 -16.83
CA PRO A 121 3.74 -15.99 -15.89
C PRO A 121 4.30 -14.85 -15.04
N ALA A 122 3.44 -13.91 -14.71
CA ALA A 122 3.79 -12.79 -13.84
C ALA A 122 2.97 -12.85 -12.56
N TRP A 123 3.59 -12.45 -11.46
CA TRP A 123 2.94 -12.36 -10.15
C TRP A 123 2.72 -10.90 -9.76
N PHE A 124 1.54 -10.62 -9.23
CA PHE A 124 1.19 -9.28 -8.78
C PHE A 124 0.47 -9.34 -7.43
N GLY A 125 0.82 -8.44 -6.51
CA GLY A 125 0.28 -8.41 -5.16
C GLY A 125 -0.79 -7.34 -4.96
N PHE A 126 -1.85 -7.71 -4.24
CA PHE A 126 -2.89 -6.80 -3.76
C PHE A 126 -2.82 -6.75 -2.22
N ALA A 127 -2.76 -5.55 -1.67
CA ALA A 127 -2.75 -5.33 -0.22
C ALA A 127 -3.43 -4.00 0.12
N PRO A 128 -4.77 -3.95 0.04
CA PRO A 128 -5.51 -2.71 0.32
C PRO A 128 -5.27 -2.25 1.76
N ARG A 129 -5.11 -0.95 1.91
CA ARG A 129 -5.01 -0.30 3.22
C ARG A 129 -6.29 0.46 3.51
N GLY A 130 -6.70 0.37 4.75
CA GLY A 130 -7.87 1.08 5.24
C GLY A 130 -7.67 2.57 5.40
#